data_cddd7598d64ff4e0ff5c8a44bfeba5cb
#
_entry.id   cddd7598d64ff4e0ff5c8a44bfeba5cb
#
_cell.length_a   1.000
_cell.length_b   1.000
_cell.length_c   1.000
_cell.angle_alpha   90.00
_cell.angle_beta   90.00
_cell.angle_gamma   90.00
#
_symmetry.space_group_name_H-M   'P 1'
#
loop_
_entity.id
_entity.type
_entity.pdbx_description
1 polymer ?
#
loop_
_entity_poly.entity_id
_entity_poly.type
_entity_poly.pdbx_seq_one_letter_code
_entity_poly.pdbx_strand_id
1 'polypeptide(L)'
;MSTTYNEAATAAPTNSTARVATASIVGTAIEFYDFYIYATAAALVIGPVFFPQTSGTAQMLASFLTFGIAFIARPLGSALFGHFGDRIGRKSTLVASLLLMGVCTTLIGLLPGYDSIGAWAPILLCVLRFGQGLGLGGEWGGAALLATENAPKGKRAWFGMFPQLGPSIGFLAANGLFLILAMNLNDEQFRSWGWRIPFILSAALVMVGLYARLKLHETPVFANAVAKEAPVKVPLFELFSQHWIDRKSTRLNSSHPGY
;
A
#
# COMPACT_ATOMS: atom_id res chain seq x y z
N MET A 1 13.46 -49.80 -26.73
CA MET A 1 12.29 -48.94 -26.73
C MET A 1 12.49 -47.87 -25.70
N SER A 2 13.03 -46.71 -26.09
CA SER A 2 13.20 -45.56 -25.24
C SER A 2 11.96 -44.66 -25.36
N THR A 3 11.15 -44.62 -24.32
CA THR A 3 10.03 -43.69 -24.20
C THR A 3 10.59 -42.31 -23.93
N THR A 4 10.70 -41.49 -24.98
CA THR A 4 10.89 -40.07 -24.89
C THR A 4 9.64 -39.46 -24.23
N TYR A 5 9.74 -39.15 -22.93
CA TYR A 5 8.79 -38.28 -22.24
C TYR A 5 8.91 -36.88 -22.87
N ASN A 6 7.90 -36.54 -23.63
CA ASN A 6 7.72 -35.23 -24.23
C ASN A 6 7.32 -34.26 -23.10
N GLU A 7 8.30 -33.67 -22.41
CA GLU A 7 8.10 -32.55 -21.48
C GLU A 7 7.76 -31.28 -22.28
N ALA A 8 6.57 -31.24 -22.85
CA ALA A 8 5.92 -29.99 -23.13
C ALA A 8 5.42 -29.41 -21.80
N ALA A 9 6.35 -29.00 -20.93
CA ALA A 9 6.03 -28.14 -19.82
C ALA A 9 5.46 -26.87 -20.44
N THR A 10 4.12 -26.72 -20.38
CA THR A 10 3.42 -25.49 -20.75
C THR A 10 4.02 -24.38 -19.91
N ALA A 11 4.90 -23.59 -20.52
CA ALA A 11 5.55 -22.47 -19.85
C ALA A 11 4.44 -21.58 -19.28
N ALA A 12 4.41 -21.42 -17.95
CA ALA A 12 3.45 -20.54 -17.30
C ALA A 12 3.53 -19.15 -17.94
N PRO A 13 2.39 -18.49 -18.20
CA PRO A 13 2.39 -17.19 -18.88
C PRO A 13 3.25 -16.19 -18.10
N THR A 14 4.30 -15.71 -18.76
CA THR A 14 5.24 -14.75 -18.16
C THR A 14 4.74 -13.33 -18.38
N ASN A 15 4.77 -12.51 -17.33
CA ASN A 15 4.47 -11.09 -17.46
C ASN A 15 5.55 -10.40 -18.32
N SER A 16 5.15 -9.51 -19.25
CA SER A 16 6.14 -8.70 -19.95
C SER A 16 6.84 -7.76 -18.95
N THR A 17 8.14 -7.58 -19.10
CA THR A 17 8.97 -6.74 -18.21
C THR A 17 8.46 -5.31 -18.11
N ALA A 18 8.00 -4.73 -19.22
CA ALA A 18 7.41 -3.39 -19.26
C ALA A 18 6.11 -3.32 -18.43
N ARG A 19 5.26 -4.35 -18.52
CA ARG A 19 4.00 -4.41 -17.77
C ARG A 19 4.25 -4.49 -16.26
N VAL A 20 5.22 -5.29 -15.83
CA VAL A 20 5.60 -5.40 -14.42
C VAL A 20 6.16 -4.08 -13.89
N ALA A 21 7.07 -3.45 -14.64
CA ALA A 21 7.64 -2.15 -14.27
C ALA A 21 6.55 -1.09 -14.13
N THR A 22 5.66 -0.96 -15.13
CA THR A 22 4.58 0.02 -15.12
C THR A 22 3.60 -0.23 -13.96
N ALA A 23 3.18 -1.48 -13.76
CA ALA A 23 2.27 -1.82 -12.67
C ALA A 23 2.88 -1.56 -11.29
N SER A 24 4.19 -1.78 -11.13
CA SER A 24 4.91 -1.49 -9.89
C SER A 24 4.99 0.01 -9.63
N ILE A 25 5.33 0.82 -10.63
CA ILE A 25 5.38 2.30 -10.50
C ILE A 25 3.99 2.86 -10.20
N VAL A 26 2.98 2.48 -11.02
CA VAL A 26 1.62 2.99 -10.86
C VAL A 26 1.03 2.61 -9.51
N GLY A 27 1.22 1.36 -9.08
CA GLY A 27 0.73 0.89 -7.79
C GLY A 27 1.30 1.72 -6.64
N THR A 28 2.63 1.79 -6.56
CA THR A 28 3.29 2.56 -5.47
C THR A 28 3.07 4.07 -5.59
N ALA A 29 2.90 4.62 -6.79
CA ALA A 29 2.57 6.03 -6.96
C ALA A 29 1.18 6.37 -6.39
N ILE A 30 0.18 5.52 -6.61
CA ILE A 30 -1.17 5.67 -6.05
C ILE A 30 -1.13 5.54 -4.52
N GLU A 31 -0.41 4.54 -4.01
CA GLU A 31 -0.22 4.34 -2.57
C GLU A 31 0.33 5.59 -1.89
N PHE A 32 1.43 6.12 -2.43
CA PHE A 32 2.07 7.30 -1.86
C PHE A 32 1.29 8.59 -2.13
N TYR A 33 0.55 8.68 -3.24
CA TYR A 33 -0.39 9.77 -3.45
C TYR A 33 -1.42 9.84 -2.32
N ASP A 34 -2.08 8.73 -1.99
CA ASP A 34 -3.07 8.66 -0.91
C ASP A 34 -2.48 9.01 0.46
N PHE A 35 -1.23 8.65 0.68
CA PHE A 35 -0.50 9.00 1.88
C PHE A 35 -0.21 10.51 1.97
N TYR A 36 0.27 11.11 0.87
CA TYR A 36 0.64 12.52 0.85
C TYR A 36 -0.57 13.47 0.82
N ILE A 37 -1.68 13.11 0.16
CA ILE A 37 -2.88 13.95 0.22
C ILE A 37 -3.38 14.09 1.67
N TYR A 38 -3.32 13.01 2.45
CA TYR A 38 -3.71 13.10 3.85
C TYR A 38 -2.71 13.91 4.68
N ALA A 39 -1.41 13.74 4.49
CA ALA A 39 -0.39 14.51 5.19
C ALA A 39 -0.59 16.03 4.96
N THR A 40 -0.83 16.42 3.72
CA THR A 40 -1.09 17.81 3.35
C THR A 40 -2.42 18.32 3.91
N ALA A 41 -3.50 17.53 3.83
CA ALA A 41 -4.79 17.88 4.42
C ALA A 41 -4.71 17.98 5.96
N ALA A 42 -3.94 17.11 6.63
CA ALA A 42 -3.75 17.15 8.08
C ALA A 42 -3.10 18.46 8.54
N ALA A 43 -2.18 18.98 7.73
CA ALA A 43 -1.53 20.26 8.01
C ALA A 43 -2.45 21.46 7.75
N LEU A 44 -3.34 21.39 6.76
CA LEU A 44 -4.10 22.53 6.26
C LEU A 44 -5.52 22.64 6.79
N VAL A 45 -6.24 21.49 6.91
CA VAL A 45 -7.71 21.53 7.02
C VAL A 45 -8.33 20.52 7.99
N ILE A 46 -7.70 19.37 8.24
CA ILE A 46 -8.28 18.32 9.10
C ILE A 46 -8.55 18.83 10.52
N GLY A 47 -7.64 19.63 11.08
CA GLY A 47 -7.80 20.20 12.42
C GLY A 47 -9.09 21.00 12.58
N PRO A 48 -9.28 22.09 11.84
CA PRO A 48 -10.48 22.89 11.89
C PRO A 48 -11.77 22.15 11.57
N VAL A 49 -11.76 21.21 10.63
CA VAL A 49 -12.96 20.48 10.18
C VAL A 49 -13.40 19.39 11.14
N PHE A 50 -12.45 18.68 11.77
CA PHE A 50 -12.76 17.50 12.60
C PHE A 50 -12.59 17.74 14.10
N PHE A 51 -11.83 18.75 14.50
CA PHE A 51 -11.52 19.07 15.90
C PHE A 51 -11.78 20.54 16.28
N PRO A 52 -12.91 21.18 15.85
CA PRO A 52 -13.14 22.61 16.06
C PRO A 52 -13.23 23.00 17.53
N GLN A 53 -13.53 22.08 18.44
CA GLN A 53 -13.67 22.29 19.88
C GLN A 53 -12.35 22.48 20.62
N THR A 54 -11.20 22.40 19.91
CA THR A 54 -9.86 22.48 20.52
C THR A 54 -9.11 23.74 20.07
N SER A 55 -8.08 24.15 20.79
CA SER A 55 -7.22 25.27 20.38
C SER A 55 -6.44 24.95 19.10
N GLY A 56 -5.99 25.95 18.35
CA GLY A 56 -5.27 25.78 17.09
C GLY A 56 -4.09 24.81 17.16
N THR A 57 -3.29 24.89 18.24
CA THR A 57 -2.18 23.95 18.47
C THR A 57 -2.68 22.52 18.73
N ALA A 58 -3.74 22.37 19.53
CA ALA A 58 -4.34 21.06 19.79
C ALA A 58 -5.03 20.47 18.54
N GLN A 59 -5.64 21.30 17.69
CA GLN A 59 -6.19 20.88 16.39
C GLN A 59 -5.09 20.29 15.49
N MET A 60 -3.97 21.00 15.38
CA MET A 60 -2.83 20.55 14.58
C MET A 60 -2.27 19.23 15.13
N LEU A 61 -2.08 19.13 16.44
CA LEU A 61 -1.61 17.90 17.09
C LEU A 61 -2.57 16.73 16.87
N ALA A 62 -3.87 16.95 17.06
CA ALA A 62 -4.90 15.94 16.81
C ALA A 62 -4.90 15.45 15.34
N SER A 63 -4.74 16.37 14.38
CA SER A 63 -4.63 16.02 12.96
C SER A 63 -3.42 15.11 12.69
N PHE A 64 -2.26 15.43 13.25
CA PHE A 64 -1.06 14.59 13.09
C PHE A 64 -1.15 13.28 13.88
N LEU A 65 -1.86 13.24 15.00
CA LEU A 65 -2.13 11.98 15.71
C LEU A 65 -3.00 11.04 14.86
N THR A 66 -4.03 11.56 14.17
CA THR A 66 -4.81 10.72 13.23
C THR A 66 -3.95 10.23 12.06
N PHE A 67 -2.99 11.03 11.58
CA PHE A 67 -1.99 10.57 10.62
C PHE A 67 -1.15 9.43 11.18
N GLY A 68 -0.74 9.53 12.45
CA GLY A 68 0.01 8.49 13.17
C GLY A 68 -0.72 7.15 13.29
N ILE A 69 -2.05 7.14 13.37
CA ILE A 69 -2.87 5.91 13.44
C ILE A 69 -2.57 4.97 12.26
N ALA A 70 -2.41 5.51 11.06
CA ALA A 70 -2.09 4.72 9.89
C ALA A 70 -0.72 4.02 10.03
N PHE A 71 0.27 4.64 10.66
CA PHE A 71 1.57 4.02 10.90
C PHE A 71 1.49 2.86 11.90
N ILE A 72 0.66 2.99 12.94
CA ILE A 72 0.43 1.92 13.93
C ILE A 72 -0.30 0.74 13.26
N ALA A 73 -1.20 1.00 12.33
CA ALA A 73 -1.93 -0.03 11.59
C ALA A 73 -1.05 -0.78 10.56
N ARG A 74 0.02 -0.17 10.03
CA ARG A 74 0.90 -0.77 9.01
C ARG A 74 1.50 -2.13 9.40
N PRO A 75 2.14 -2.30 10.57
CA PRO A 75 2.65 -3.61 10.99
C PRO A 75 1.58 -4.69 11.06
N LEU A 76 0.37 -4.33 11.52
CA LEU A 76 -0.78 -5.23 11.54
C LEU A 76 -1.23 -5.60 10.13
N GLY A 77 -1.27 -4.61 9.24
CA GLY A 77 -1.55 -4.81 7.82
C GLY A 77 -0.51 -5.71 7.15
N SER A 78 0.78 -5.49 7.39
CA SER A 78 1.86 -6.34 6.85
C SER A 78 1.73 -7.78 7.31
N ALA A 79 1.41 -8.01 8.58
CA ALA A 79 1.18 -9.34 9.13
C ALA A 79 -0.05 -10.01 8.51
N LEU A 80 -1.17 -9.26 8.41
CA LEU A 80 -2.43 -9.75 7.86
C LEU A 80 -2.29 -10.09 6.38
N PHE A 81 -1.86 -9.13 5.58
CA PHE A 81 -1.74 -9.30 4.12
C PHE A 81 -0.57 -10.20 3.73
N GLY A 82 0.51 -10.26 4.52
CA GLY A 82 1.58 -11.24 4.34
C GLY A 82 1.06 -12.66 4.51
N HIS A 83 0.32 -12.92 5.60
CA HIS A 83 -0.31 -14.22 5.84
C HIS A 83 -1.25 -14.65 4.70
N PHE A 84 -2.12 -13.76 4.24
CA PHE A 84 -3.02 -14.07 3.13
C PHE A 84 -2.27 -14.15 1.79
N GLY A 85 -1.22 -13.36 1.58
CA GLY A 85 -0.40 -13.38 0.38
C GLY A 85 0.28 -14.72 0.14
N ASP A 86 0.73 -15.36 1.20
CA ASP A 86 1.35 -16.68 1.13
C ASP A 86 0.34 -17.82 0.89
N ARG A 87 -0.95 -17.58 1.17
CA ARG A 87 -2.03 -18.60 1.02
C ARG A 87 -2.86 -18.45 -0.24
N ILE A 88 -3.25 -17.22 -0.58
CA ILE A 88 -4.23 -16.92 -1.64
C ILE A 88 -3.53 -16.41 -2.90
N GLY A 89 -2.26 -16.01 -2.77
CA GLY A 89 -1.47 -15.45 -3.85
C GLY A 89 -1.20 -13.96 -3.68
N ARG A 90 -0.08 -13.53 -4.18
CA ARG A 90 0.41 -12.15 -4.03
C ARG A 90 -0.43 -11.15 -4.80
N LYS A 91 -0.88 -11.53 -6.00
CA LYS A 91 -1.75 -10.68 -6.83
C LYS A 91 -3.08 -10.36 -6.11
N SER A 92 -3.75 -11.38 -5.57
CA SER A 92 -5.04 -11.21 -4.88
C SER A 92 -4.90 -10.32 -3.65
N THR A 93 -3.82 -10.50 -2.91
CA THR A 93 -3.50 -9.70 -1.72
C THR A 93 -3.22 -8.24 -2.05
N LEU A 94 -2.44 -7.98 -3.11
CA LEU A 94 -2.17 -6.63 -3.60
C LEU A 94 -3.44 -5.92 -4.12
N VAL A 95 -4.37 -6.65 -4.72
CA VAL A 95 -5.67 -6.10 -5.13
C VAL A 95 -6.51 -5.75 -3.91
N ALA A 96 -6.58 -6.64 -2.91
CA ALA A 96 -7.36 -6.40 -1.70
C ALA A 96 -6.80 -5.23 -0.86
N SER A 97 -5.48 -5.11 -0.72
CA SER A 97 -4.83 -4.01 -0.01
C SER A 97 -5.08 -2.66 -0.69
N LEU A 98 -4.95 -2.60 -2.03
CA LEU A 98 -5.24 -1.41 -2.81
C LEU A 98 -6.72 -0.98 -2.69
N LEU A 99 -7.65 -1.93 -2.76
CA LEU A 99 -9.08 -1.64 -2.60
C LEU A 99 -9.39 -1.13 -1.21
N LEU A 100 -8.88 -1.77 -0.16
CA LEU A 100 -9.10 -1.33 1.23
C LEU A 100 -8.58 0.09 1.43
N MET A 101 -7.34 0.36 1.00
CA MET A 101 -6.73 1.68 1.10
C MET A 101 -7.53 2.73 0.33
N GLY A 102 -7.84 2.49 -0.94
CA GLY A 102 -8.52 3.44 -1.79
C GLY A 102 -9.96 3.71 -1.38
N VAL A 103 -10.70 2.71 -0.92
CA VAL A 103 -12.05 2.89 -0.34
C VAL A 103 -11.97 3.77 0.90
N CYS A 104 -11.05 3.49 1.83
CA CYS A 104 -10.86 4.31 3.03
C CYS A 104 -10.49 5.75 2.67
N THR A 105 -9.58 5.96 1.71
CA THR A 105 -9.18 7.30 1.24
C THR A 105 -10.36 8.05 0.66
N THR A 106 -11.13 7.44 -0.23
CA THR A 106 -12.30 8.05 -0.85
C THR A 106 -13.36 8.42 0.20
N LEU A 107 -13.61 7.53 1.17
CA LEU A 107 -14.56 7.78 2.25
C LEU A 107 -14.11 8.93 3.17
N ILE A 108 -12.80 9.13 3.39
CA ILE A 108 -12.30 10.31 4.11
C ILE A 108 -12.71 11.59 3.38
N GLY A 109 -12.61 11.63 2.04
CA GLY A 109 -13.05 12.77 1.24
C GLY A 109 -14.56 13.04 1.30
N LEU A 110 -15.37 12.00 1.51
CA LEU A 110 -16.81 12.10 1.62
C LEU A 110 -17.32 12.30 3.06
N LEU A 111 -16.42 12.16 4.05
CA LEU A 111 -16.79 12.21 5.46
C LEU A 111 -17.29 13.61 5.86
N PRO A 112 -18.50 13.71 6.49
CA PRO A 112 -18.97 14.97 7.05
C PRO A 112 -18.06 15.47 8.17
N GLY A 113 -17.93 16.80 8.29
CA GLY A 113 -17.17 17.41 9.37
C GLY A 113 -17.89 17.37 10.71
N TYR A 114 -17.20 17.87 11.75
CA TYR A 114 -17.71 17.91 13.13
C TYR A 114 -19.05 18.66 13.23
N ASP A 115 -19.23 19.74 12.48
CA ASP A 115 -20.46 20.55 12.52
C ASP A 115 -21.72 19.77 12.08
N SER A 116 -21.55 18.71 11.29
CA SER A 116 -22.65 17.89 10.77
C SER A 116 -22.98 16.69 11.65
N ILE A 117 -21.96 15.95 12.14
CA ILE A 117 -22.13 14.67 12.85
C ILE A 117 -21.45 14.65 14.21
N GLY A 118 -20.96 15.78 14.70
CA GLY A 118 -20.36 15.91 16.01
C GLY A 118 -19.15 14.99 16.22
N ALA A 119 -19.05 14.40 17.39
CA ALA A 119 -17.94 13.53 17.78
C ALA A 119 -17.78 12.27 16.89
N TRP A 120 -18.78 11.89 16.12
CA TRP A 120 -18.64 10.80 15.15
C TRP A 120 -17.66 11.12 14.02
N ALA A 121 -17.49 12.40 13.66
CA ALA A 121 -16.59 12.80 12.60
C ALA A 121 -15.11 12.37 12.88
N PRO A 122 -14.49 12.76 13.99
CA PRO A 122 -13.13 12.31 14.30
C PRO A 122 -13.02 10.80 14.56
N ILE A 123 -14.04 10.16 15.13
CA ILE A 123 -14.04 8.71 15.36
C ILE A 123 -13.99 7.97 14.02
N LEU A 124 -14.88 8.29 13.09
CA LEU A 124 -14.90 7.68 11.76
C LEU A 124 -13.61 7.98 10.97
N LEU A 125 -13.09 9.20 11.10
CA LEU A 125 -11.79 9.54 10.53
C LEU A 125 -10.68 8.61 11.03
N CYS A 126 -10.60 8.35 12.35
CA CYS A 126 -9.63 7.44 12.94
C CYS A 126 -9.80 5.99 12.43
N VAL A 127 -11.04 5.51 12.31
CA VAL A 127 -11.35 4.18 11.77
C VAL A 127 -10.91 4.06 10.31
N LEU A 128 -11.21 5.06 9.48
CA LEU A 128 -10.80 5.07 8.08
C LEU A 128 -9.27 5.16 7.94
N ARG A 129 -8.61 5.93 8.79
CA ARG A 129 -7.14 6.02 8.84
C ARG A 129 -6.51 4.69 9.25
N PHE A 130 -7.10 3.99 10.20
CA PHE A 130 -6.67 2.65 10.58
C PHE A 130 -6.81 1.66 9.41
N GLY A 131 -7.97 1.65 8.74
CA GLY A 131 -8.20 0.83 7.54
C GLY A 131 -7.23 1.15 6.40
N GLN A 132 -6.96 2.44 6.14
CA GLN A 132 -5.98 2.88 5.16
C GLN A 132 -4.57 2.38 5.51
N GLY A 133 -4.18 2.46 6.78
CA GLY A 133 -2.89 1.96 7.27
C GLY A 133 -2.74 0.44 7.14
N LEU A 134 -3.81 -0.32 7.40
CA LEU A 134 -3.82 -1.77 7.16
C LEU A 134 -3.55 -2.08 5.69
N GLY A 135 -4.26 -1.43 4.75
CA GLY A 135 -4.04 -1.62 3.32
C GLY A 135 -2.59 -1.31 2.92
N LEU A 136 -2.08 -0.17 3.35
CA LEU A 136 -0.72 0.28 3.07
C LEU A 136 0.36 -0.72 3.55
N GLY A 137 0.14 -1.39 4.70
CA GLY A 137 1.09 -2.35 5.25
C GLY A 137 1.29 -3.59 4.37
N GLY A 138 0.27 -4.00 3.61
CA GLY A 138 0.31 -5.19 2.76
C GLY A 138 0.99 -4.99 1.40
N GLU A 139 1.16 -3.76 0.97
CA GLU A 139 1.48 -3.45 -0.42
C GLU A 139 2.97 -3.43 -0.74
N TRP A 140 3.77 -2.79 0.09
CA TRP A 140 5.16 -2.49 -0.23
C TRP A 140 6.05 -3.72 -0.43
N GLY A 141 5.91 -4.71 0.45
CA GLY A 141 6.61 -5.99 0.32
C GLY A 141 6.20 -6.75 -0.95
N GLY A 142 4.89 -6.76 -1.24
CA GLY A 142 4.33 -7.42 -2.43
C GLY A 142 4.78 -6.79 -3.74
N ALA A 143 4.82 -5.45 -3.83
CA ALA A 143 5.26 -4.74 -5.03
C ALA A 143 6.76 -4.96 -5.33
N ALA A 144 7.61 -4.91 -4.31
CA ALA A 144 9.04 -5.18 -4.45
C ALA A 144 9.30 -6.62 -4.89
N LEU A 145 8.61 -7.59 -4.28
CA LEU A 145 8.71 -9.00 -4.66
C LEU A 145 8.21 -9.23 -6.08
N LEU A 146 7.06 -8.67 -6.45
CA LEU A 146 6.53 -8.79 -7.82
C LEU A 146 7.53 -8.26 -8.84
N ALA A 147 8.14 -7.10 -8.61
CA ALA A 147 9.14 -6.51 -9.50
C ALA A 147 10.39 -7.39 -9.63
N THR A 148 10.93 -7.87 -8.51
CA THR A 148 12.19 -8.61 -8.50
C THR A 148 12.05 -10.07 -8.98
N GLU A 149 10.91 -10.72 -8.72
CA GLU A 149 10.64 -12.09 -9.15
C GLU A 149 10.39 -12.20 -10.67
N ASN A 150 9.78 -11.18 -11.27
CA ASN A 150 9.58 -11.12 -12.71
C ASN A 150 10.78 -10.50 -13.47
N ALA A 151 11.85 -10.12 -12.76
CA ALA A 151 13.03 -9.52 -13.38
C ALA A 151 13.85 -10.57 -14.15
N PRO A 152 14.38 -10.23 -15.34
CA PRO A 152 15.34 -11.05 -16.05
C PRO A 152 16.58 -11.35 -15.21
N LYS A 153 17.25 -12.47 -15.47
CA LYS A 153 18.49 -12.83 -14.79
C LYS A 153 19.50 -11.68 -14.86
N GLY A 154 20.09 -11.32 -13.73
CA GLY A 154 21.06 -10.23 -13.61
C GLY A 154 20.47 -8.82 -13.53
N LYS A 155 19.12 -8.63 -13.66
CA LYS A 155 18.48 -7.30 -13.63
C LYS A 155 17.57 -7.09 -12.40
N ARG A 156 17.65 -7.94 -11.38
CA ARG A 156 16.78 -7.83 -10.20
C ARG A 156 16.89 -6.48 -9.47
N ALA A 157 18.12 -5.99 -9.29
CA ALA A 157 18.35 -4.69 -8.65
C ALA A 157 17.72 -3.54 -9.47
N TRP A 158 17.87 -3.57 -10.80
CA TRP A 158 17.25 -2.59 -11.69
C TRP A 158 15.72 -2.60 -11.58
N PHE A 159 15.11 -3.79 -11.57
CA PHE A 159 13.65 -3.90 -11.43
C PHE A 159 13.15 -3.50 -10.05
N GLY A 160 13.94 -3.73 -8.98
CA GLY A 160 13.64 -3.25 -7.63
C GLY A 160 13.63 -1.73 -7.48
N MET A 161 14.19 -0.98 -8.45
CA MET A 161 14.17 0.48 -8.47
C MET A 161 12.77 1.03 -8.85
N PHE A 162 12.01 0.34 -9.70
CA PHE A 162 10.74 0.88 -10.20
C PHE A 162 9.71 1.20 -9.11
N PRO A 163 9.47 0.36 -8.10
CA PRO A 163 8.61 0.72 -6.99
C PRO A 163 9.08 1.97 -6.22
N GLN A 164 10.38 2.26 -6.21
CA GLN A 164 10.94 3.43 -5.51
C GLN A 164 10.70 4.76 -6.23
N LEU A 165 10.31 4.74 -7.50
CA LEU A 165 9.88 5.94 -8.23
C LEU A 165 8.48 6.40 -7.82
N GLY A 166 7.66 5.46 -7.33
CA GLY A 166 6.28 5.73 -6.91
C GLY A 166 6.15 6.85 -5.87
N PRO A 167 6.92 6.85 -4.78
CA PRO A 167 6.90 7.91 -3.77
C PRO A 167 7.09 9.30 -4.34
N SER A 168 8.05 9.49 -5.24
CA SER A 168 8.34 10.81 -5.85
C SER A 168 7.19 11.26 -6.76
N ILE A 169 6.64 10.34 -7.56
CA ILE A 169 5.50 10.62 -8.43
C ILE A 169 4.26 10.95 -7.61
N GLY A 170 3.97 10.15 -6.57
CA GLY A 170 2.85 10.36 -5.66
C GLY A 170 2.95 11.70 -4.92
N PHE A 171 4.15 12.06 -4.46
CA PHE A 171 4.41 13.35 -3.82
C PHE A 171 4.12 14.54 -4.73
N LEU A 172 4.65 14.50 -5.95
CA LEU A 172 4.45 15.58 -6.93
C LEU A 172 2.97 15.69 -7.32
N ALA A 173 2.30 14.57 -7.56
CA ALA A 173 0.88 14.55 -7.91
C ALA A 173 0.01 15.08 -6.77
N ALA A 174 0.21 14.63 -5.55
CA ALA A 174 -0.57 15.06 -4.38
C ALA A 174 -0.39 16.55 -4.09
N ASN A 175 0.86 16.99 -3.90
CA ASN A 175 1.13 18.39 -3.55
C ASN A 175 0.89 19.34 -4.73
N GLY A 176 1.15 18.90 -5.97
CA GLY A 176 0.82 19.65 -7.17
C GLY A 176 -0.68 19.92 -7.29
N LEU A 177 -1.52 18.92 -7.01
CA LEU A 177 -2.98 19.09 -7.00
C LEU A 177 -3.43 20.05 -5.90
N PHE A 178 -2.93 19.92 -4.67
CA PHE A 178 -3.23 20.87 -3.61
C PHE A 178 -2.79 22.29 -3.95
N LEU A 179 -1.63 22.46 -4.56
CA LEU A 179 -1.14 23.76 -5.03
C LEU A 179 -2.07 24.36 -6.08
N ILE A 180 -2.49 23.59 -7.08
CA ILE A 180 -3.45 24.04 -8.11
C ILE A 180 -4.76 24.46 -7.46
N LEU A 181 -5.29 23.70 -6.50
CA LEU A 181 -6.51 24.05 -5.79
C LEU A 181 -6.35 25.35 -4.97
N ALA A 182 -5.22 25.49 -4.26
CA ALA A 182 -4.95 26.69 -3.46
C ALA A 182 -4.76 27.96 -4.33
N MET A 183 -4.29 27.83 -5.55
CA MET A 183 -4.15 28.95 -6.49
C MET A 183 -5.49 29.39 -7.13
N ASN A 184 -6.47 28.49 -7.21
CA ASN A 184 -7.74 28.73 -7.91
C ASN A 184 -8.95 28.87 -6.99
N LEU A 185 -8.84 28.47 -5.73
CA LEU A 185 -9.92 28.55 -4.75
C LEU A 185 -9.56 29.56 -3.66
N ASN A 186 -10.58 30.28 -3.16
CA ASN A 186 -10.39 31.07 -1.96
C ASN A 186 -10.38 30.17 -0.70
N ASP A 187 -9.96 30.71 0.45
CA ASP A 187 -9.82 29.96 1.71
C ASP A 187 -11.12 29.29 2.16
N GLU A 188 -12.26 29.93 1.95
CA GLU A 188 -13.57 29.40 2.31
C GLU A 188 -13.95 28.22 1.42
N GLN A 189 -13.78 28.35 0.11
CA GLN A 189 -14.02 27.27 -0.85
C GLN A 189 -13.09 26.08 -0.61
N PHE A 190 -11.80 26.38 -0.36
CA PHE A 190 -10.82 25.34 -0.09
C PHE A 190 -11.20 24.56 1.17
N ARG A 191 -11.57 25.21 2.27
CA ARG A 191 -11.94 24.57 3.54
C ARG A 191 -13.30 23.87 3.50
N SER A 192 -14.26 24.36 2.72
CA SER A 192 -15.60 23.77 2.66
C SER A 192 -15.62 22.50 1.81
N TRP A 193 -15.04 22.51 0.62
CA TRP A 193 -15.10 21.38 -0.32
C TRP A 193 -13.81 21.11 -1.09
N GLY A 194 -12.97 22.12 -1.34
CA GLY A 194 -11.79 21.99 -2.20
C GLY A 194 -10.82 20.89 -1.76
N TRP A 195 -10.57 20.77 -0.46
CA TRP A 195 -9.68 19.76 0.09
C TRP A 195 -10.17 18.31 -0.13
N ARG A 196 -11.45 18.12 -0.42
CA ARG A 196 -12.06 16.80 -0.66
C ARG A 196 -11.73 16.25 -2.04
N ILE A 197 -11.45 17.12 -3.02
CA ILE A 197 -11.19 16.76 -4.41
C ILE A 197 -10.05 15.73 -4.53
N PRO A 198 -8.86 15.93 -3.92
CA PRO A 198 -7.79 14.95 -3.98
C PRO A 198 -8.18 13.56 -3.48
N PHE A 199 -8.98 13.48 -2.42
CA PHE A 199 -9.46 12.22 -1.86
C PHE A 199 -10.48 11.53 -2.76
N ILE A 200 -11.40 12.27 -3.38
CA ILE A 200 -12.37 11.72 -4.32
C ILE A 200 -11.68 11.28 -5.62
N LEU A 201 -10.67 12.02 -6.08
CA LEU A 201 -9.87 11.65 -7.24
C LEU A 201 -9.09 10.35 -7.01
N SER A 202 -8.75 10.02 -5.76
CA SER A 202 -8.15 8.73 -5.41
C SER A 202 -8.99 7.54 -5.90
N ALA A 203 -10.32 7.64 -5.90
CA ALA A 203 -11.18 6.59 -6.44
C ALA A 203 -10.85 6.28 -7.92
N ALA A 204 -10.64 7.30 -8.74
CA ALA A 204 -10.24 7.12 -10.14
C ALA A 204 -8.85 6.52 -10.26
N LEU A 205 -7.89 6.98 -9.44
CA LEU A 205 -6.54 6.44 -9.41
C LEU A 205 -6.52 4.96 -8.99
N VAL A 206 -7.32 4.59 -7.99
CA VAL A 206 -7.47 3.19 -7.54
C VAL A 206 -8.04 2.32 -8.67
N MET A 207 -8.99 2.80 -9.46
CA MET A 207 -9.49 2.07 -10.63
C MET A 207 -8.38 1.82 -11.67
N VAL A 208 -7.50 2.80 -11.89
CA VAL A 208 -6.33 2.65 -12.78
C VAL A 208 -5.35 1.62 -12.20
N GLY A 209 -5.04 1.71 -10.91
CA GLY A 209 -4.18 0.75 -10.21
C GLY A 209 -4.73 -0.67 -10.23
N LEU A 210 -6.03 -0.81 -10.00
CA LEU A 210 -6.75 -2.09 -10.06
C LEU A 210 -6.67 -2.70 -11.47
N TYR A 211 -6.95 -1.91 -12.50
CA TYR A 211 -6.82 -2.35 -13.89
C TYR A 211 -5.40 -2.84 -14.21
N ALA A 212 -4.38 -2.10 -13.80
CA ALA A 212 -2.99 -2.49 -14.00
C ALA A 212 -2.66 -3.83 -13.32
N ARG A 213 -3.15 -4.04 -12.07
CA ARG A 213 -2.89 -5.27 -11.29
C ARG A 213 -3.70 -6.48 -11.77
N LEU A 214 -4.94 -6.29 -12.18
CA LEU A 214 -5.75 -7.39 -12.72
C LEU A 214 -5.16 -8.00 -13.98
N LYS A 215 -4.42 -7.21 -14.77
CA LYS A 215 -3.71 -7.69 -15.97
C LYS A 215 -2.41 -8.45 -15.69
N LEU A 216 -1.94 -8.49 -14.46
CA LEU A 216 -0.76 -9.27 -14.08
C LEU A 216 -1.15 -10.73 -13.86
N HIS A 217 -0.27 -11.63 -14.24
CA HIS A 217 -0.32 -13.05 -13.87
C HIS A 217 0.44 -13.25 -12.55
N GLU A 218 0.05 -14.29 -11.80
CA GLU A 218 0.77 -14.69 -10.58
C GLU A 218 2.23 -15.00 -10.91
N THR A 219 3.15 -14.81 -9.94
CA THR A 219 4.57 -15.01 -10.21
C THR A 219 4.90 -16.49 -10.40
N PRO A 220 5.78 -16.86 -11.36
CA PRO A 220 6.20 -18.25 -11.53
C PRO A 220 6.83 -18.85 -10.27
N VAL A 221 7.49 -18.01 -9.46
CA VAL A 221 8.12 -18.41 -8.19
C VAL A 221 7.05 -18.85 -7.19
N PHE A 222 5.97 -18.10 -7.06
CA PHE A 222 4.85 -18.46 -6.19
C PHE A 222 4.13 -19.73 -6.69
N ALA A 223 3.82 -19.80 -7.98
CA ALA A 223 3.17 -20.96 -8.58
C ALA A 223 3.98 -22.24 -8.35
N ASN A 224 5.29 -22.17 -8.52
CA ASN A 224 6.20 -23.31 -8.28
C ASN A 224 6.31 -23.68 -6.80
N ALA A 225 6.27 -22.68 -5.89
CA ALA A 225 6.31 -22.95 -4.45
C ALA A 225 5.04 -23.68 -3.98
N VAL A 226 3.86 -23.22 -4.43
CA VAL A 226 2.58 -23.86 -4.10
C VAL A 226 2.49 -25.29 -4.70
N ALA A 227 3.09 -25.51 -5.87
CA ALA A 227 3.10 -26.84 -6.50
C ALA A 227 4.02 -27.85 -5.78
N LYS A 228 5.06 -27.37 -5.07
CA LYS A 228 6.03 -28.23 -4.37
C LYS A 228 5.62 -28.56 -2.94
N GLU A 229 5.05 -27.61 -2.22
CA GLU A 229 4.66 -27.78 -0.83
C GLU A 229 3.26 -27.21 -0.60
N ALA A 230 2.44 -27.94 0.18
CA ALA A 230 1.13 -27.41 0.58
C ALA A 230 1.32 -26.13 1.41
N PRO A 231 0.54 -25.06 1.18
CA PRO A 231 0.66 -23.82 1.93
C PRO A 231 0.53 -24.07 3.43
N VAL A 232 1.45 -23.52 4.20
CA VAL A 232 1.44 -23.62 5.67
C VAL A 232 0.12 -23.04 6.20
N LYS A 233 -0.56 -23.79 7.09
CA LYS A 233 -1.90 -23.40 7.58
C LYS A 233 -1.92 -22.06 8.30
N VAL A 234 -0.86 -21.72 9.04
CA VAL A 234 -0.73 -20.45 9.79
C VAL A 234 0.73 -19.98 9.77
N PRO A 235 1.23 -19.36 8.66
CA PRO A 235 2.63 -18.96 8.53
C PRO A 235 3.13 -18.06 9.65
N LEU A 236 2.29 -17.14 10.14
CA LEU A 236 2.61 -16.25 11.26
C LEU A 236 2.86 -17.01 12.55
N PHE A 237 2.01 -17.98 12.88
CA PHE A 237 2.14 -18.76 14.11
C PHE A 237 3.38 -19.66 14.07
N GLU A 238 3.67 -20.25 12.93
CA GLU A 238 4.85 -21.08 12.71
C GLU A 238 6.14 -20.27 12.81
N LEU A 239 6.15 -19.04 12.23
CA LEU A 239 7.28 -18.11 12.34
C LEU A 239 7.58 -17.75 13.81
N PHE A 240 6.57 -17.56 14.63
CA PHE A 240 6.74 -17.23 16.04
C PHE A 240 7.05 -18.46 16.91
N SER A 241 6.50 -19.64 16.58
CA SER A 241 6.68 -20.85 17.38
C SER A 241 7.95 -21.63 17.09
N GLN A 242 8.33 -21.75 15.79
CA GLN A 242 9.44 -22.58 15.37
C GLN A 242 10.73 -21.79 15.12
N HIS A 243 10.64 -20.54 14.65
CA HIS A 243 11.80 -19.74 14.28
C HIS A 243 12.14 -18.60 15.24
N TRP A 244 11.50 -18.56 16.41
CA TRP A 244 11.82 -17.56 17.44
C TRP A 244 13.28 -17.66 17.92
N ILE A 245 13.81 -18.88 18.03
CA ILE A 245 15.18 -19.15 18.48
C ILE A 245 16.18 -18.80 17.39
N ASP A 246 15.90 -19.10 16.12
CA ASP A 246 16.80 -18.82 14.99
C ASP A 246 17.01 -17.32 14.78
N ARG A 247 16.01 -16.48 15.09
CA ARG A 247 16.17 -15.03 15.09
C ARG A 247 17.16 -14.51 16.13
N LYS A 248 17.31 -15.19 17.26
CA LYS A 248 18.32 -14.85 18.27
C LYS A 248 19.72 -15.27 17.82
N SER A 249 19.84 -16.41 17.17
CA SER A 249 21.14 -16.94 16.71
C SER A 249 21.69 -16.18 15.50
N THR A 250 20.85 -15.71 14.57
CA THR A 250 21.31 -14.92 13.41
C THR A 250 21.85 -13.55 13.78
N ARG A 251 21.45 -12.98 14.91
CA ARG A 251 22.05 -11.73 15.43
C ARG A 251 23.42 -11.94 16.10
N LEU A 252 23.73 -13.15 16.55
CA LEU A 252 24.99 -13.48 17.24
C LEU A 252 26.03 -14.09 16.31
N ASN A 253 25.64 -14.53 15.11
CA ASN A 253 26.54 -15.20 14.17
C ASN A 253 26.82 -14.32 12.94
N SER A 254 27.16 -13.05 13.16
CA SER A 254 27.70 -12.16 12.12
C SER A 254 29.19 -12.32 11.91
N SER A 255 29.75 -13.49 12.22
CA SER A 255 31.05 -13.90 11.71
C SER A 255 30.88 -14.47 10.31
N HIS A 256 30.71 -13.59 9.31
CA HIS A 256 30.90 -13.99 7.93
C HIS A 256 32.37 -14.43 7.74
N PRO A 257 32.62 -15.66 7.26
CA PRO A 257 33.86 -15.92 6.60
C PRO A 257 33.87 -15.10 5.33
N GLY A 258 34.89 -14.26 5.17
CA GLY A 258 35.02 -13.40 4.00
C GLY A 258 35.11 -14.23 2.70
N TYR A 259 34.36 -13.72 1.69
CA TYR A 259 34.69 -13.87 0.28
C TYR A 259 34.69 -12.48 -0.36
#